data_8ae3b514e512ae13ea43f44b0cb94d90
#
_entry.id   8ae3b514e512ae13ea43f44b0cb94d90
#
_cell.length_a   1.000
_cell.length_b   1.000
_cell.length_c   1.000
_cell.angle_alpha   90.00
_cell.angle_beta   90.00
_cell.angle_gamma   90.00
#
_symmetry.space_group_name_H-M   'P 1'
#
loop_
_entity.id
_entity.type
_entity.pdbx_description
1 polymer ?
#
loop_
_entity_poly.entity_id
_entity_poly.type
_entity_poly.pdbx_seq_one_letter_code
_entity_poly.pdbx_strand_id
1 'polypeptide(L)'
;MVNDTSHQEQLVERYSFSKLSSWWTCPYGYFLRYVEHKAGIGNAFASYGTLVHEIMEKYAKGEVELWDLPQMFEWLFDSAVQEKFPPNKYVDLRESYYKQGFDFLKTSAGYDKYKILGVEEEFELSIDDWNFVGVIDLVFEDENGRLIIRDYKSKASFKNKEEQHKYARQLYLYSLYVKEKYGRYPDELQFLMFRKKKDPVRIVFNEEDAKEALDWAKDTVRIIRNAFDYPPQCDDFYGQNLCNHREYCPHKVKPKYKYKKR
;
A
#
# COMPACT_ATOMS: atom_id res chain seq x y z
N MET A 1 -1.22 -29.90 -45.60
CA MET A 1 -0.30 -29.18 -44.73
C MET A 1 -1.09 -28.08 -44.06
N VAL A 2 -1.53 -28.31 -42.85
CA VAL A 2 -2.25 -27.32 -42.06
C VAL A 2 -1.20 -26.60 -41.21
N ASN A 3 -0.96 -25.31 -41.50
CA ASN A 3 -0.11 -24.48 -40.68
C ASN A 3 -0.87 -24.16 -39.39
N ASP A 4 -0.55 -24.88 -38.33
CA ASP A 4 -0.94 -24.52 -36.96
C ASP A 4 0.00 -23.41 -36.49
N THR A 5 -0.41 -22.17 -36.73
CA THR A 5 0.18 -21.00 -36.09
C THR A 5 -0.54 -20.79 -34.75
N SER A 6 -0.19 -21.62 -33.76
CA SER A 6 -0.51 -21.32 -32.37
C SER A 6 0.23 -20.04 -31.97
N HIS A 7 -0.43 -18.89 -32.06
CA HIS A 7 -0.02 -17.68 -31.37
C HIS A 7 -0.06 -17.97 -29.89
N GLN A 8 1.09 -18.35 -29.31
CA GLN A 8 1.29 -18.20 -27.88
C GLN A 8 1.22 -16.69 -27.62
N GLU A 9 0.07 -16.21 -27.12
CA GLU A 9 0.00 -14.88 -26.52
C GLU A 9 1.04 -14.84 -25.41
N GLN A 10 2.11 -14.12 -25.67
CA GLN A 10 3.16 -13.90 -24.68
C GLN A 10 2.51 -13.09 -23.56
N LEU A 11 2.26 -13.73 -22.41
CA LEU A 11 1.64 -13.06 -21.23
C LEU A 11 2.51 -11.85 -20.87
N VAL A 12 1.96 -10.66 -21.05
CA VAL A 12 2.63 -9.42 -20.71
C VAL A 12 2.86 -9.38 -19.20
N GLU A 13 4.09 -9.15 -18.79
CA GLU A 13 4.41 -9.07 -17.35
C GLU A 13 3.69 -7.91 -16.67
N ARG A 14 3.20 -8.17 -15.46
CA ARG A 14 2.47 -7.19 -14.65
C ARG A 14 3.26 -6.84 -13.40
N TYR A 15 3.44 -5.55 -13.16
CA TYR A 15 4.12 -5.01 -11.98
C TYR A 15 3.21 -4.00 -11.27
N SER A 16 3.13 -4.09 -9.95
CA SER A 16 2.51 -3.09 -9.10
C SER A 16 3.57 -2.34 -8.30
N PHE A 17 3.23 -1.18 -7.75
CA PHE A 17 4.15 -0.47 -6.85
C PHE A 17 4.61 -1.37 -5.69
N SER A 18 3.71 -2.15 -5.09
CA SER A 18 4.08 -3.07 -4.01
C SER A 18 5.02 -4.19 -4.48
N LYS A 19 4.87 -4.68 -5.72
CA LYS A 19 5.79 -5.67 -6.31
C LYS A 19 7.18 -5.06 -6.53
N LEU A 20 7.25 -3.85 -7.10
CA LEU A 20 8.52 -3.15 -7.32
C LEU A 20 9.20 -2.78 -6.00
N SER A 21 8.46 -2.20 -5.04
CA SER A 21 9.02 -1.79 -3.76
C SER A 21 9.44 -2.97 -2.87
N SER A 22 8.84 -4.16 -3.04
CA SER A 22 9.23 -5.36 -2.31
C SER A 22 10.66 -5.81 -2.65
N TRP A 23 11.12 -5.60 -3.89
CA TRP A 23 12.49 -5.84 -4.29
C TRP A 23 13.47 -5.02 -3.45
N TRP A 24 13.21 -3.73 -3.30
CA TRP A 24 14.05 -2.82 -2.53
C TRP A 24 13.94 -3.02 -1.00
N THR A 25 12.86 -3.62 -0.55
CA THR A 25 12.71 -3.99 0.85
C THR A 25 13.53 -5.24 1.19
N CYS A 26 13.42 -6.28 0.37
CA CYS A 26 14.16 -7.51 0.54
C CYS A 26 14.06 -8.37 -0.74
N PRO A 27 15.13 -8.44 -1.58
CA PRO A 27 15.13 -9.30 -2.76
C PRO A 27 14.77 -10.76 -2.47
N TYR A 28 15.21 -11.31 -1.33
CA TYR A 28 14.82 -12.67 -0.94
C TYR A 28 13.33 -12.80 -0.64
N GLY A 29 12.73 -11.81 0.01
CA GLY A 29 11.28 -11.74 0.21
C GLY A 29 10.50 -11.63 -1.11
N TYR A 30 11.02 -10.85 -2.06
CA TYR A 30 10.51 -10.78 -3.43
C TYR A 30 10.55 -12.16 -4.11
N PHE A 31 11.69 -12.86 -4.06
CA PHE A 31 11.88 -14.19 -4.61
C PHE A 31 10.85 -15.19 -4.06
N LEU A 32 10.71 -15.27 -2.74
CA LEU A 32 9.74 -16.16 -2.11
C LEU A 32 8.30 -15.89 -2.58
N ARG A 33 7.94 -14.63 -2.73
CA ARG A 33 6.57 -14.23 -3.09
C ARG A 33 6.27 -14.39 -4.57
N TYR A 34 7.14 -13.89 -5.43
CA TYR A 34 6.84 -13.69 -6.85
C TYR A 34 7.53 -14.68 -7.80
N VAL A 35 8.55 -15.38 -7.34
CA VAL A 35 9.25 -16.43 -8.09
C VAL A 35 8.87 -17.81 -7.58
N GLU A 36 8.97 -18.04 -6.27
CA GLU A 36 8.62 -19.32 -5.64
C GLU A 36 7.12 -19.45 -5.30
N HIS A 37 6.35 -18.38 -5.40
CA HIS A 37 4.90 -18.34 -5.10
C HIS A 37 4.55 -18.93 -3.72
N LYS A 38 5.40 -18.72 -2.73
CA LYS A 38 5.14 -19.19 -1.36
C LYS A 38 3.95 -18.45 -0.76
N ALA A 39 3.05 -19.19 -0.14
CA ALA A 39 1.95 -18.60 0.60
C ALA A 39 2.46 -17.68 1.71
N GLY A 40 1.92 -16.47 1.79
CA GLY A 40 2.25 -15.54 2.86
C GLY A 40 1.45 -15.84 4.13
N ILE A 41 2.06 -15.59 5.28
CA ILE A 41 1.34 -15.55 6.56
C ILE A 41 0.99 -14.10 6.89
N GLY A 42 -0.23 -13.88 7.34
CA GLY A 42 -0.70 -12.56 7.75
C GLY A 42 0.08 -11.97 8.93
N ASN A 43 -0.17 -10.72 9.21
CA ASN A 43 0.27 -10.05 10.42
C ASN A 43 -0.77 -9.02 10.86
N ALA A 44 -0.88 -8.78 12.16
CA ALA A 44 -1.88 -7.91 12.76
C ALA A 44 -1.86 -6.47 12.21
N PHE A 45 -0.71 -5.96 11.79
CA PHE A 45 -0.60 -4.62 11.21
C PHE A 45 -1.25 -4.54 9.83
N ALA A 46 -1.11 -5.58 9.03
CA ALA A 46 -1.73 -5.66 7.71
C ALA A 46 -3.25 -5.82 7.85
N SER A 47 -3.73 -6.76 8.68
CA SER A 47 -5.15 -6.99 8.93
C SER A 47 -5.84 -5.74 9.47
N TYR A 48 -5.21 -5.02 10.40
CA TYR A 48 -5.68 -3.71 10.85
C TYR A 48 -5.77 -2.68 9.71
N GLY A 49 -4.74 -2.64 8.85
CA GLY A 49 -4.74 -1.75 7.69
C GLY A 49 -5.90 -2.04 6.76
N THR A 50 -6.09 -3.31 6.38
CA THR A 50 -7.19 -3.77 5.53
C THR A 50 -8.55 -3.38 6.10
N LEU A 51 -8.79 -3.63 7.39
CA LEU A 51 -10.06 -3.27 8.04
C LEU A 51 -10.39 -1.77 7.90
N VAL A 52 -9.41 -0.88 8.16
CA VAL A 52 -9.68 0.57 8.05
C VAL A 52 -9.89 0.98 6.59
N HIS A 53 -9.13 0.41 5.63
CA HIS A 53 -9.35 0.65 4.21
C HIS A 53 -10.76 0.25 3.78
N GLU A 54 -11.21 -0.97 4.11
CA GLU A 54 -12.56 -1.46 3.78
C GLU A 54 -13.68 -0.57 4.34
N ILE A 55 -13.51 -0.05 5.56
CA ILE A 55 -14.49 0.86 6.16
C ILE A 55 -14.51 2.21 5.41
N MET A 56 -13.34 2.76 5.10
CA MET A 56 -13.25 4.02 4.35
C MET A 56 -13.73 3.89 2.90
N GLU A 57 -13.50 2.74 2.27
CA GLU A 57 -14.04 2.39 0.96
C GLU A 57 -15.57 2.41 0.97
N LYS A 58 -16.20 1.70 1.93
CA LYS A 58 -17.67 1.66 2.06
C LYS A 58 -18.24 3.05 2.28
N TYR A 59 -17.59 3.86 3.09
CA TYR A 59 -17.99 5.25 3.28
C TYR A 59 -17.86 6.07 1.98
N ALA A 60 -16.75 5.96 1.28
CA ALA A 60 -16.56 6.67 0.02
C ALA A 60 -17.53 6.25 -1.09
N LYS A 61 -18.02 4.99 -1.05
CA LYS A 61 -19.10 4.48 -1.93
C LYS A 61 -20.50 4.89 -1.48
N GLY A 62 -20.66 5.52 -0.31
CA GLY A 62 -21.97 5.88 0.25
C GLY A 62 -22.77 4.68 0.79
N GLU A 63 -22.10 3.56 1.08
CA GLU A 63 -22.73 2.35 1.64
C GLU A 63 -22.93 2.46 3.15
N VAL A 64 -22.17 3.33 3.83
CA VAL A 64 -22.24 3.61 5.27
C VAL A 64 -22.10 5.10 5.51
N GLU A 65 -22.74 5.57 6.58
CA GLU A 65 -22.72 6.97 6.96
C GLU A 65 -21.49 7.29 7.84
N LEU A 66 -21.08 8.56 7.81
CA LEU A 66 -19.87 9.01 8.55
C LEU A 66 -19.93 8.68 10.05
N TRP A 67 -21.09 8.81 10.67
CA TRP A 67 -21.30 8.55 12.10
C TRP A 67 -21.30 7.07 12.47
N ASP A 68 -21.48 6.16 11.50
CA ASP A 68 -21.47 4.71 11.73
C ASP A 68 -20.07 4.09 11.68
N LEU A 69 -19.07 4.81 11.14
CA LEU A 69 -17.72 4.30 10.94
C LEU A 69 -17.06 3.78 12.23
N PRO A 70 -17.13 4.49 13.38
CA PRO A 70 -16.52 4.00 14.61
C PRO A 70 -17.18 2.72 15.13
N GLN A 71 -18.52 2.62 15.02
CA GLN A 71 -19.26 1.45 15.46
C GLN A 71 -18.99 0.24 14.58
N MET A 72 -18.90 0.44 13.26
CA MET A 72 -18.53 -0.61 12.32
C MET A 72 -17.12 -1.15 12.63
N PHE A 73 -16.17 -0.27 12.91
CA PHE A 73 -14.82 -0.66 13.29
C PHE A 73 -14.82 -1.49 14.58
N GLU A 74 -15.54 -1.06 15.60
CA GLU A 74 -15.66 -1.77 16.89
C GLU A 74 -16.22 -3.20 16.69
N TRP A 75 -17.27 -3.37 15.88
CA TRP A 75 -17.86 -4.67 15.63
C TRP A 75 -16.95 -5.61 14.83
N LEU A 76 -16.15 -5.07 13.91
CA LEU A 76 -15.34 -5.87 13.00
C LEU A 76 -13.92 -6.13 13.51
N PHE A 77 -13.42 -5.31 14.45
CA PHE A 77 -12.00 -5.35 14.84
C PHE A 77 -11.52 -6.72 15.30
N ASP A 78 -12.26 -7.37 16.20
CA ASP A 78 -11.84 -8.67 16.76
C ASP A 78 -11.87 -9.80 15.73
N SER A 79 -12.81 -9.76 14.80
CA SER A 79 -12.91 -10.75 13.71
C SER A 79 -11.90 -10.51 12.59
N ALA A 80 -11.58 -9.25 12.29
CA ALA A 80 -10.67 -8.88 11.22
C ALA A 80 -9.18 -8.94 11.66
N VAL A 81 -8.87 -8.65 12.93
CA VAL A 81 -7.50 -8.60 13.45
C VAL A 81 -7.26 -9.75 14.42
N GLN A 82 -7.15 -10.96 13.87
CA GLN A 82 -6.97 -12.19 14.67
C GLN A 82 -5.50 -12.47 15.01
N GLU A 83 -4.56 -11.97 14.22
CA GLU A 83 -3.14 -12.18 14.45
C GLU A 83 -2.66 -11.40 15.68
N LYS A 84 -1.65 -11.95 16.32
CA LYS A 84 -1.04 -11.32 17.50
C LYS A 84 -0.09 -10.20 17.07
N PHE A 85 -0.24 -9.04 17.69
CA PHE A 85 0.78 -8.01 17.62
C PHE A 85 2.07 -8.47 18.33
N PRO A 86 3.25 -8.04 17.84
CA PRO A 86 4.49 -8.35 18.54
C PRO A 86 4.50 -7.70 19.93
N PRO A 87 5.16 -8.33 20.91
CA PRO A 87 5.24 -7.77 22.25
C PRO A 87 5.98 -6.42 22.25
N ASN A 88 5.46 -5.47 22.99
CA ASN A 88 6.08 -4.18 23.23
C ASN A 88 6.17 -3.94 24.74
N LYS A 89 7.33 -3.49 25.22
CA LYS A 89 7.56 -3.31 26.67
C LYS A 89 6.87 -2.10 27.29
N TYR A 90 6.37 -1.19 26.47
CA TYR A 90 5.81 0.09 26.90
C TYR A 90 4.29 0.18 26.75
N VAL A 91 3.74 -0.51 25.74
CA VAL A 91 2.31 -0.39 25.41
C VAL A 91 1.76 -1.73 24.94
N ASP A 92 0.48 -1.97 25.19
CA ASP A 92 -0.29 -2.98 24.48
C ASP A 92 -0.54 -2.46 23.06
N LEU A 93 0.08 -3.12 22.07
CA LEU A 93 -0.06 -2.69 20.68
C LEU A 93 -1.47 -2.93 20.14
N ARG A 94 -2.16 -4.01 20.56
CA ARG A 94 -3.53 -4.28 20.11
C ARG A 94 -4.47 -3.17 20.58
N GLU A 95 -4.42 -2.83 21.87
CA GLU A 95 -5.21 -1.75 22.43
C GLU A 95 -4.87 -0.39 21.79
N SER A 96 -3.57 -0.13 21.59
CA SER A 96 -3.09 1.11 20.96
C SER A 96 -3.59 1.27 19.53
N TYR A 97 -3.58 0.21 18.72
CA TYR A 97 -4.06 0.24 17.33
C TYR A 97 -5.57 0.34 17.27
N TYR A 98 -6.29 -0.38 18.16
CA TYR A 98 -7.74 -0.26 18.29
C TYR A 98 -8.14 1.19 18.56
N LYS A 99 -7.57 1.79 19.61
CA LYS A 99 -7.86 3.17 19.97
C LYS A 99 -7.55 4.16 18.85
N GLN A 100 -6.41 4.02 18.19
CA GLN A 100 -6.02 4.92 17.10
C GLN A 100 -6.96 4.80 15.88
N GLY A 101 -7.38 3.60 15.52
CA GLY A 101 -8.35 3.38 14.43
C GLY A 101 -9.73 3.93 14.78
N PHE A 102 -10.21 3.64 15.98
CA PHE A 102 -11.49 4.16 16.48
C PHE A 102 -11.51 5.71 16.52
N ASP A 103 -10.48 6.32 17.09
CA ASP A 103 -10.35 7.78 17.19
C ASP A 103 -10.24 8.43 15.80
N PHE A 104 -9.53 7.79 14.85
CA PHE A 104 -9.45 8.26 13.49
C PHE A 104 -10.83 8.27 12.82
N LEU A 105 -11.55 7.15 12.84
CA LEU A 105 -12.86 7.03 12.20
C LEU A 105 -13.91 7.94 12.86
N LYS A 106 -13.88 8.06 14.20
CA LYS A 106 -14.75 8.98 14.93
C LYS A 106 -14.54 10.45 14.59
N THR A 107 -13.34 10.80 14.15
CA THR A 107 -12.96 12.19 13.91
C THR A 107 -12.62 12.47 12.45
N SER A 108 -12.90 11.53 11.54
CA SER A 108 -12.73 11.70 10.10
C SER A 108 -13.60 12.84 9.58
N ALA A 109 -13.07 13.60 8.64
CA ALA A 109 -13.84 14.59 7.91
C ALA A 109 -14.73 13.91 6.88
N GLY A 110 -15.95 14.42 6.71
CA GLY A 110 -16.86 13.97 5.66
C GLY A 110 -16.36 14.29 4.25
N TYR A 111 -16.95 13.64 3.29
CA TYR A 111 -16.68 13.86 1.85
C TYR A 111 -17.74 14.73 1.16
N ASP A 112 -18.62 15.36 1.94
CA ASP A 112 -19.77 16.15 1.44
C ASP A 112 -19.35 17.29 0.48
N LYS A 113 -18.09 17.74 0.62
CA LYS A 113 -17.51 18.80 -0.20
C LYS A 113 -16.70 18.28 -1.38
N TYR A 114 -16.65 16.97 -1.57
CA TYR A 114 -15.88 16.34 -2.62
C TYR A 114 -16.78 15.71 -3.66
N LYS A 115 -16.43 15.86 -4.91
CA LYS A 115 -17.02 15.08 -5.99
C LYS A 115 -16.17 13.84 -6.18
N ILE A 116 -16.63 12.72 -5.64
CA ILE A 116 -15.96 11.41 -5.77
C ILE A 116 -16.00 10.97 -7.22
N LEU A 117 -14.85 10.63 -7.79
CA LEU A 117 -14.67 10.19 -9.18
C LEU A 117 -14.32 8.71 -9.28
N GLY A 118 -13.57 8.17 -8.31
CA GLY A 118 -13.16 6.78 -8.25
C GLY A 118 -12.88 6.34 -6.80
N VAL A 119 -13.30 5.11 -6.47
CA VAL A 119 -13.07 4.47 -5.15
C VAL A 119 -12.57 3.06 -5.40
N GLU A 120 -11.44 2.68 -4.80
CA GLU A 120 -10.75 1.40 -5.05
C GLU A 120 -10.65 1.12 -6.55
N GLU A 121 -10.18 2.13 -7.28
CA GLU A 121 -10.16 2.10 -8.72
C GLU A 121 -9.01 1.26 -9.24
N GLU A 122 -9.34 0.06 -9.73
CA GLU A 122 -8.38 -0.83 -10.38
C GLU A 122 -7.98 -0.30 -11.75
N PHE A 123 -6.70 -0.39 -12.07
CA PHE A 123 -6.18 0.03 -13.36
C PHE A 123 -5.03 -0.82 -13.86
N GLU A 124 -4.85 -0.77 -15.16
CA GLU A 124 -3.71 -1.34 -15.88
C GLU A 124 -3.23 -0.33 -16.93
N LEU A 125 -1.96 0.03 -16.85
CA LEU A 125 -1.31 1.00 -17.74
C LEU A 125 -0.14 0.32 -18.45
N SER A 126 -0.11 0.37 -19.78
CA SER A 126 0.99 -0.19 -20.56
C SER A 126 2.22 0.74 -20.50
N ILE A 127 3.37 0.18 -20.10
CA ILE A 127 4.65 0.86 -20.04
C ILE A 127 5.68 0.02 -20.81
N ASP A 128 6.18 0.53 -21.92
CA ASP A 128 7.11 -0.18 -22.81
C ASP A 128 6.58 -1.59 -23.17
N ASP A 129 7.18 -2.66 -22.66
CA ASP A 129 6.83 -4.07 -22.92
C ASP A 129 6.19 -4.78 -21.71
N TRP A 130 5.75 -4.05 -20.69
CA TRP A 130 5.10 -4.56 -19.47
C TRP A 130 3.95 -3.66 -19.03
N ASN A 131 3.09 -4.18 -18.15
CA ASN A 131 1.96 -3.43 -17.64
C ASN A 131 2.17 -3.06 -16.17
N PHE A 132 1.91 -1.79 -15.85
CA PHE A 132 1.81 -1.32 -14.48
C PHE A 132 0.37 -1.44 -14.01
N VAL A 133 0.17 -2.13 -12.90
CA VAL A 133 -1.16 -2.35 -12.31
C VAL A 133 -1.24 -1.76 -10.92
N GLY A 134 -2.41 -1.28 -10.56
CA GLY A 134 -2.64 -0.74 -9.22
C GLY A 134 -4.11 -0.59 -8.90
N VAL A 135 -4.35 -0.20 -7.66
CA VAL A 135 -5.66 0.20 -7.15
C VAL A 135 -5.47 1.56 -6.48
N ILE A 136 -6.31 2.52 -6.86
CA ILE A 136 -6.28 3.86 -6.26
C ILE A 136 -7.41 3.93 -5.23
N ASP A 137 -7.05 4.16 -3.97
CA ASP A 137 -8.01 4.16 -2.88
C ASP A 137 -9.13 5.19 -3.11
N LEU A 138 -8.76 6.42 -3.52
CA LEU A 138 -9.73 7.49 -3.77
C LEU A 138 -9.23 8.51 -4.79
N VAL A 139 -10.08 8.82 -5.78
CA VAL A 139 -9.91 9.94 -6.73
C VAL A 139 -11.10 10.87 -6.57
N PHE A 140 -10.88 12.16 -6.41
CA PHE A 140 -11.94 13.13 -6.23
C PHE A 140 -11.57 14.55 -6.71
N GLU A 141 -12.58 15.38 -6.94
CA GLU A 141 -12.43 16.83 -7.09
C GLU A 141 -12.86 17.52 -5.79
N ASP A 142 -12.08 18.51 -5.35
CA ASP A 142 -12.45 19.36 -4.22
C ASP A 142 -13.40 20.51 -4.64
N GLU A 143 -13.80 21.34 -3.67
CA GLU A 143 -14.70 22.49 -3.90
C GLU A 143 -14.20 23.48 -4.96
N ASN A 144 -12.90 23.49 -5.24
CA ASN A 144 -12.26 24.36 -6.24
C ASN A 144 -12.05 23.66 -7.58
N GLY A 145 -12.54 22.44 -7.75
CA GLY A 145 -12.35 21.62 -8.95
C GLY A 145 -10.94 21.07 -9.11
N ARG A 146 -10.12 21.06 -8.06
CA ARG A 146 -8.80 20.43 -8.10
C ARG A 146 -8.94 18.91 -8.06
N LEU A 147 -8.27 18.22 -8.96
CA LEU A 147 -8.23 16.77 -9.03
C LEU A 147 -7.20 16.22 -8.04
N ILE A 148 -7.61 15.31 -7.17
CA ILE A 148 -6.82 14.82 -6.07
C ILE A 148 -6.83 13.30 -6.05
N ILE A 149 -5.65 12.70 -5.85
CA ILE A 149 -5.51 11.28 -5.53
C ILE A 149 -5.20 11.17 -4.03
N ARG A 150 -5.92 10.30 -3.33
CA ARG A 150 -5.68 10.00 -1.92
C ARG A 150 -5.42 8.52 -1.73
N ASP A 151 -4.41 8.23 -0.93
CA ASP A 151 -4.05 6.89 -0.48
C ASP A 151 -4.06 6.85 1.05
N TYR A 152 -4.65 5.80 1.60
CA TYR A 152 -4.75 5.57 3.03
C TYR A 152 -3.53 4.78 3.52
N LYS A 153 -2.94 5.20 4.64
CA LYS A 153 -1.77 4.54 5.20
C LYS A 153 -1.94 4.21 6.68
N SER A 154 -1.74 2.94 7.03
CA SER A 154 -1.72 2.46 8.43
C SER A 154 -0.48 2.92 9.21
N LYS A 155 0.03 4.12 8.90
CA LYS A 155 1.18 4.76 9.54
C LYS A 155 0.72 5.92 10.43
N ALA A 156 1.55 6.26 11.40
CA ALA A 156 1.33 7.47 12.19
C ALA A 156 1.90 8.73 11.51
N SER A 157 3.01 8.58 10.79
CA SER A 157 3.69 9.63 10.02
C SER A 157 4.81 9.01 9.19
N PHE A 158 5.35 9.73 8.23
CA PHE A 158 6.66 9.42 7.64
C PHE A 158 7.77 9.79 8.64
N LYS A 159 8.83 9.00 8.67
CA LYS A 159 9.99 9.23 9.54
C LYS A 159 10.75 10.50 9.12
N ASN A 160 10.86 10.71 7.82
CA ASN A 160 11.57 11.83 7.21
C ASN A 160 11.07 12.08 5.78
N LYS A 161 11.61 13.10 5.11
CA LYS A 161 11.28 13.44 3.73
C LYS A 161 11.69 12.35 2.72
N GLU A 162 12.78 11.64 2.97
CA GLU A 162 13.22 10.54 2.11
C GLU A 162 12.21 9.39 2.09
N GLU A 163 11.71 9.00 3.26
CA GLU A 163 10.64 8.00 3.33
C GLU A 163 9.37 8.49 2.64
N GLN A 164 8.97 9.75 2.87
CA GLN A 164 7.82 10.35 2.17
C GLN A 164 7.98 10.28 0.66
N HIS A 165 9.15 10.65 0.13
CA HIS A 165 9.45 10.61 -1.30
C HIS A 165 9.35 9.18 -1.85
N LYS A 166 9.90 8.19 -1.14
CA LYS A 166 9.77 6.77 -1.54
C LYS A 166 8.32 6.30 -1.67
N TYR A 167 7.46 6.74 -0.73
CA TYR A 167 6.02 6.44 -0.82
C TYR A 167 5.32 7.25 -1.92
N ALA A 168 5.73 8.51 -2.13
CA ALA A 168 5.14 9.38 -3.14
C ALA A 168 5.26 8.82 -4.56
N ARG A 169 6.30 8.03 -4.87
CA ARG A 169 6.43 7.31 -6.14
C ARG A 169 5.19 6.51 -6.50
N GLN A 170 4.50 5.92 -5.52
CA GLN A 170 3.23 5.22 -5.75
C GLN A 170 2.20 6.15 -6.39
N LEU A 171 1.97 7.29 -5.79
CA LEU A 171 0.96 8.24 -6.26
C LEU A 171 1.37 8.93 -7.56
N TYR A 172 2.66 9.19 -7.76
CA TYR A 172 3.17 9.69 -9.04
C TYR A 172 2.98 8.69 -10.18
N LEU A 173 3.20 7.39 -9.95
CA LEU A 173 2.91 6.36 -10.95
C LEU A 173 1.40 6.25 -11.21
N TYR A 174 0.57 6.36 -10.19
CA TYR A 174 -0.89 6.39 -10.34
C TYR A 174 -1.38 7.60 -11.12
N SER A 175 -0.68 8.74 -11.01
CA SER A 175 -0.98 9.97 -11.74
C SER A 175 -0.90 9.80 -13.26
N LEU A 176 -0.09 8.85 -13.76
CA LEU A 176 0.00 8.54 -15.19
C LEU A 176 -1.33 7.98 -15.70
N TYR A 177 -1.92 7.04 -14.97
CA TYR A 177 -3.24 6.50 -15.28
C TYR A 177 -4.35 7.56 -15.12
N VAL A 178 -4.28 8.37 -14.08
CA VAL A 178 -5.25 9.46 -13.86
C VAL A 178 -5.24 10.46 -15.02
N LYS A 179 -4.05 10.78 -15.55
CA LYS A 179 -3.93 11.61 -16.77
C LYS A 179 -4.58 10.96 -17.98
N GLU A 180 -4.37 9.65 -18.17
CA GLU A 180 -4.97 8.92 -19.28
C GLU A 180 -6.49 8.89 -19.18
N LYS A 181 -7.03 8.58 -18.00
CA LYS A 181 -8.48 8.43 -17.78
C LYS A 181 -9.22 9.77 -17.72
N TYR A 182 -8.68 10.75 -17.00
CA TYR A 182 -9.37 12.02 -16.73
C TYR A 182 -8.87 13.19 -17.58
N GLY A 183 -7.91 12.95 -18.50
CA GLY A 183 -7.38 13.93 -19.45
C GLY A 183 -6.40 14.95 -18.85
N ARG A 184 -6.15 14.90 -17.55
CA ARG A 184 -5.21 15.80 -16.85
C ARG A 184 -4.52 15.10 -15.69
N TYR A 185 -3.33 15.56 -15.32
CA TYR A 185 -2.71 15.14 -14.08
C TYR A 185 -3.50 15.61 -12.85
N PRO A 186 -3.37 14.92 -11.69
CA PRO A 186 -3.90 15.46 -10.45
C PRO A 186 -3.17 16.75 -10.06
N ASP A 187 -3.88 17.66 -9.39
CA ASP A 187 -3.28 18.88 -8.84
C ASP A 187 -2.55 18.58 -7.53
N GLU A 188 -3.01 17.56 -6.80
CA GLU A 188 -2.50 17.23 -5.47
C GLU A 188 -2.55 15.73 -5.21
N LEU A 189 -1.51 15.21 -4.54
CA LEU A 189 -1.39 13.85 -4.05
C LEU A 189 -1.50 13.86 -2.54
N GLN A 190 -2.29 12.95 -1.95
CA GLN A 190 -2.56 12.93 -0.53
C GLN A 190 -2.29 11.57 0.08
N PHE A 191 -1.61 11.56 1.24
CA PHE A 191 -1.60 10.42 2.14
C PHE A 191 -2.42 10.72 3.38
N LEU A 192 -3.47 9.95 3.63
CA LEU A 192 -4.24 10.04 4.86
C LEU A 192 -3.76 8.97 5.85
N MET A 193 -3.09 9.42 6.91
CA MET A 193 -2.50 8.56 7.94
C MET A 193 -3.52 8.27 9.04
N PHE A 194 -4.10 7.08 9.08
CA PHE A 194 -5.19 6.79 10.01
C PHE A 194 -4.75 6.33 11.42
N ARG A 195 -3.53 6.68 11.84
CA ARG A 195 -3.08 6.40 13.23
C ARG A 195 -2.86 7.61 14.11
N LYS A 196 -2.63 8.79 13.57
CA LYS A 196 -2.31 9.98 14.40
C LYS A 196 -2.81 11.32 13.87
N LYS A 197 -3.01 11.45 12.55
CA LYS A 197 -3.31 12.75 11.95
C LYS A 197 -4.67 12.69 11.26
N LYS A 198 -5.47 13.73 11.51
CA LYS A 198 -6.73 13.95 10.79
C LYS A 198 -6.49 14.58 9.42
N ASP A 199 -5.43 15.41 9.31
CA ASP A 199 -5.11 16.08 8.07
C ASP A 199 -4.21 15.21 7.20
N PRO A 200 -4.49 15.12 5.90
CA PRO A 200 -3.64 14.40 4.97
C PRO A 200 -2.28 15.09 4.81
N VAL A 201 -1.26 14.30 4.58
CA VAL A 201 0.01 14.79 4.03
C VAL A 201 -0.24 15.15 2.57
N ARG A 202 -0.05 16.43 2.22
CA ARG A 202 -0.33 16.97 0.89
C ARG A 202 0.97 17.17 0.12
N ILE A 203 0.96 16.78 -1.14
CA ILE A 203 2.06 16.94 -2.07
C ILE A 203 1.46 17.59 -3.34
N VAL A 204 1.91 18.77 -3.69
CA VAL A 204 1.56 19.38 -4.97
C VAL A 204 2.16 18.52 -6.08
N PHE A 205 1.36 18.19 -7.09
CA PHE A 205 1.84 17.38 -8.19
C PHE A 205 2.97 18.09 -8.95
N ASN A 206 3.95 17.31 -9.39
CA ASN A 206 5.12 17.79 -10.13
C ASN A 206 5.47 16.78 -11.22
N GLU A 207 5.58 17.22 -12.46
CA GLU A 207 5.88 16.33 -13.60
C GLU A 207 7.31 15.75 -13.54
N GLU A 208 8.26 16.46 -12.94
CA GLU A 208 9.65 15.99 -12.81
C GLU A 208 9.71 14.81 -11.84
N ASP A 209 8.99 14.91 -10.71
CA ASP A 209 8.88 13.80 -9.73
C ASP A 209 8.10 12.61 -10.32
N ALA A 210 7.08 12.85 -11.16
CA ALA A 210 6.37 11.78 -11.86
C ALA A 210 7.29 11.05 -12.85
N LYS A 211 8.13 11.80 -13.56
CA LYS A 211 9.15 11.23 -14.44
C LYS A 211 10.19 10.42 -13.65
N GLU A 212 10.68 10.93 -12.51
CA GLU A 212 11.60 10.19 -11.63
C GLU A 212 10.99 8.87 -11.15
N ALA A 213 9.71 8.89 -10.76
CA ALA A 213 9.01 7.69 -10.32
C ALA A 213 8.88 6.67 -11.46
N LEU A 214 8.61 7.11 -12.69
CA LEU A 214 8.55 6.25 -13.86
C LEU A 214 9.92 5.65 -14.21
N ASP A 215 10.97 6.47 -14.20
CA ASP A 215 12.34 6.02 -14.46
C ASP A 215 12.78 5.00 -13.39
N TRP A 216 12.47 5.25 -12.11
CA TRP A 216 12.69 4.30 -11.03
C TRP A 216 11.95 2.96 -11.25
N ALA A 217 10.69 3.00 -11.72
CA ALA A 217 9.93 1.79 -11.98
C ALA A 217 10.55 0.98 -13.13
N LYS A 218 10.91 1.63 -14.25
CA LYS A 218 11.58 1.01 -15.41
C LYS A 218 12.93 0.38 -15.02
N ASP A 219 13.74 1.12 -14.27
CA ASP A 219 15.02 0.61 -13.77
C ASP A 219 14.83 -0.58 -12.83
N THR A 220 13.82 -0.54 -11.96
CA THR A 220 13.52 -1.65 -11.05
C THR A 220 13.08 -2.90 -11.82
N VAL A 221 12.22 -2.77 -12.84
CA VAL A 221 11.83 -3.89 -13.72
C VAL A 221 13.05 -4.48 -14.40
N ARG A 222 13.95 -3.63 -14.95
CA ARG A 222 15.19 -4.08 -15.59
C ARG A 222 16.09 -4.84 -14.61
N ILE A 223 16.23 -4.36 -13.37
CA ILE A 223 17.02 -5.04 -12.32
C ILE A 223 16.41 -6.40 -11.98
N ILE A 224 15.08 -6.45 -11.78
CA ILE A 224 14.37 -7.70 -11.46
C ILE A 224 14.53 -8.73 -12.59
N ARG A 225 14.36 -8.35 -13.84
CA ARG A 225 14.48 -9.24 -15.01
C ARG A 225 15.89 -9.82 -15.17
N ASN A 226 16.91 -9.08 -14.76
CA ASN A 226 18.31 -9.52 -14.86
C ASN A 226 18.84 -10.12 -13.55
N ALA A 227 17.98 -10.28 -12.54
CA ALA A 227 18.40 -10.81 -11.26
C ALA A 227 18.67 -12.32 -11.33
N PHE A 228 19.85 -12.73 -10.90
CA PHE A 228 20.26 -14.13 -10.71
C PHE A 228 20.51 -14.45 -9.23
N ASP A 229 20.50 -13.46 -8.35
CA ASP A 229 20.70 -13.58 -6.92
C ASP A 229 19.68 -12.71 -6.16
N TYR A 230 19.26 -13.20 -5.01
CA TYR A 230 18.21 -12.59 -4.18
C TYR A 230 18.69 -12.44 -2.74
N PRO A 231 19.62 -11.52 -2.44
CA PRO A 231 20.18 -11.39 -1.10
C PRO A 231 19.11 -10.91 -0.10
N PRO A 232 19.10 -11.45 1.15
CA PRO A 232 18.25 -10.93 2.20
C PRO A 232 18.75 -9.54 2.63
N GLN A 233 17.81 -8.60 2.75
CA GLN A 233 18.14 -7.19 3.01
C GLN A 233 17.29 -6.54 4.11
N CYS A 234 16.35 -7.27 4.71
CA CYS A 234 15.46 -6.73 5.72
C CYS A 234 16.14 -6.55 7.08
N ASP A 235 15.66 -5.55 7.85
CA ASP A 235 16.01 -5.42 9.25
C ASP A 235 15.32 -6.47 10.14
N ASP A 236 15.80 -6.59 11.39
CA ASP A 236 15.31 -7.57 12.36
C ASP A 236 13.80 -7.43 12.64
N PHE A 237 13.30 -6.19 12.76
CA PHE A 237 11.91 -5.97 13.08
C PHE A 237 10.99 -6.35 11.91
N TYR A 238 11.35 -5.94 10.71
CA TYR A 238 10.62 -6.30 9.51
C TYR A 238 10.62 -7.82 9.30
N GLY A 239 11.79 -8.44 9.35
CA GLY A 239 11.94 -9.87 9.11
C GLY A 239 11.17 -10.74 10.10
N GLN A 240 11.06 -10.32 11.37
CA GLN A 240 10.38 -11.09 12.41
C GLN A 240 8.87 -10.83 12.48
N ASN A 241 8.42 -9.61 12.18
CA ASN A 241 7.07 -9.18 12.51
C ASN A 241 6.22 -8.77 11.30
N LEU A 242 6.85 -8.31 10.22
CA LEU A 242 6.14 -7.76 9.06
C LEU A 242 6.28 -8.59 7.79
N CYS A 243 7.38 -9.37 7.66
CA CYS A 243 7.59 -10.20 6.49
C CYS A 243 6.59 -11.37 6.45
N ASN A 244 5.75 -11.41 5.42
CA ASN A 244 4.75 -12.47 5.25
C ASN A 244 5.38 -13.84 4.93
N HIS A 245 6.66 -13.89 4.56
CA HIS A 245 7.38 -15.13 4.22
C HIS A 245 8.43 -15.51 5.26
N ARG A 246 8.33 -14.99 6.50
CA ARG A 246 9.30 -15.21 7.58
C ARG A 246 9.48 -16.68 7.96
N GLU A 247 8.48 -17.53 7.74
CA GLU A 247 8.57 -18.96 8.03
C GLU A 247 9.47 -19.71 7.04
N TYR A 248 9.50 -19.28 5.79
CA TYR A 248 10.30 -19.87 4.72
C TYR A 248 11.72 -19.30 4.65
N CYS A 249 11.99 -18.18 5.33
CA CYS A 249 13.25 -17.49 5.21
C CYS A 249 14.35 -18.19 6.01
N PRO A 250 15.44 -18.70 5.37
CA PRO A 250 16.57 -19.33 6.07
C PRO A 250 17.39 -18.29 6.87
N HIS A 251 17.29 -17.02 6.52
CA HIS A 251 17.98 -15.89 7.17
C HIS A 251 17.25 -15.38 8.41
N LYS A 252 16.49 -16.26 9.10
CA LYS A 252 15.76 -15.91 10.32
C LYS A 252 16.66 -15.18 11.30
N VAL A 253 16.41 -13.91 11.50
CA VAL A 253 17.09 -13.13 12.53
C VAL A 253 16.61 -13.65 13.88
N LYS A 254 17.54 -14.15 14.69
CA LYS A 254 17.21 -14.61 16.04
C LYS A 254 16.76 -13.40 16.86
N PRO A 255 15.61 -13.47 17.58
CA PRO A 255 15.19 -12.35 18.42
C PRO A 255 16.28 -12.01 19.41
N LYS A 256 16.74 -10.77 19.41
CA LYS A 256 17.78 -10.27 20.32
C LYS A 256 17.35 -10.30 21.79
N TYR A 257 16.06 -10.49 22.07
CA TYR A 257 15.52 -10.49 23.43
C TYR A 257 14.79 -11.80 23.71
N LYS A 258 15.39 -12.65 24.54
CA LYS A 258 14.67 -13.69 25.27
C LYS A 258 13.94 -12.97 26.43
N TYR A 259 12.64 -12.78 26.30
CA TYR A 259 11.83 -12.38 27.45
C TYR A 259 11.92 -13.48 28.49
N LYS A 260 12.52 -13.19 29.64
CA LYS A 260 12.34 -14.05 30.82
C LYS A 260 10.87 -13.96 31.18
N LYS A 261 10.14 -15.09 31.08
CA LYS A 261 8.82 -15.21 31.70
C LYS A 261 9.00 -14.93 33.19
N ARG A 262 8.34 -13.90 33.69
CA ARG A 262 8.08 -13.74 35.12
C ARG A 262 6.80 -14.45 35.45
#